data_85d6bc5c2c055401eb461e65b49593d3
#
_entry.id   85d6bc5c2c055401eb461e65b49593d3
#
_cell.length_a   1.000
_cell.length_b   1.000
_cell.length_c   1.000
_cell.angle_alpha   90.00
_cell.angle_beta   90.00
_cell.angle_gamma   90.00
#
_symmetry.space_group_name_H-M   'P 1'
#
loop_
_entity.id
_entity.type
_entity.pdbx_description
1 polymer ?
#
loop_
_entity_poly.entity_id
_entity_poly.type
_entity_poly.pdbx_seq_one_letter_code
_entity_poly.pdbx_strand_id
1 'polypeptide(L)'
;MARADNRDRLARELVPKPAKDVGLNPNNIRVVQEGLYDATHASYGTSAGIFGSFPIPIVGKTGTAEKYVTLPNYQGLQDQAWWCGYGPYDKPSLVVCAMIENGGHGGVVAAPVALQVFQKFFGVDPSSYSAAVTNSD
;
A
#
# COMPACT_ATOMS: atom_id res chain seq x y z
N MET A 1 -3.93 -9.29 15.27
CA MET A 1 -4.91 -9.10 14.19
C MET A 1 -6.24 -9.65 14.66
N ALA A 2 -7.28 -8.83 14.68
CA ALA A 2 -8.60 -9.22 15.16
C ALA A 2 -9.51 -9.59 13.97
N ARG A 3 -10.30 -10.64 14.13
CA ARG A 3 -11.29 -11.08 13.15
C ARG A 3 -12.68 -10.91 13.77
N ALA A 4 -13.53 -10.13 13.13
CA ALA A 4 -14.95 -10.01 13.52
C ALA A 4 -15.79 -11.12 12.88
N ASP A 5 -16.81 -11.58 13.57
CA ASP A 5 -17.86 -12.42 13.00
C ASP A 5 -18.94 -11.53 12.33
N ASN A 6 -19.93 -12.15 11.67
CA ASN A 6 -21.05 -11.45 11.00
C ASN A 6 -21.95 -10.62 11.93
N ARG A 7 -21.63 -10.51 13.22
CA ARG A 7 -22.37 -9.75 14.24
C ARG A 7 -21.52 -8.63 14.85
N ASP A 8 -20.44 -8.19 14.16
CA ASP A 8 -19.44 -7.23 14.63
C ASP A 8 -18.80 -7.61 15.98
N ARG A 9 -18.79 -8.90 16.31
CA ARG A 9 -18.13 -9.42 17.50
C ARG A 9 -16.70 -9.84 17.16
N LEU A 10 -15.78 -9.50 18.03
CA LEU A 10 -14.41 -9.98 17.96
C LEU A 10 -14.41 -11.50 18.11
N ALA A 11 -14.25 -12.23 17.01
CA ALA A 11 -14.29 -13.70 17.02
C ALA A 11 -13.01 -14.30 17.60
N ARG A 12 -11.86 -13.64 17.40
CA ARG A 12 -10.56 -14.08 17.90
C ARG A 12 -9.54 -12.95 17.85
N GLU A 13 -8.88 -12.71 18.96
CA GLU A 13 -7.66 -11.91 18.99
C GLU A 13 -6.45 -12.77 18.64
N LEU A 14 -5.71 -12.36 17.61
CA LEU A 14 -4.45 -13.00 17.25
C LEU A 14 -3.31 -12.20 17.86
N VAL A 15 -2.73 -12.73 18.93
CA VAL A 15 -1.50 -12.18 19.49
C VAL A 15 -0.34 -12.63 18.59
N PRO A 16 0.36 -11.70 17.92
CA PRO A 16 1.48 -12.06 17.07
C PRO A 16 2.60 -12.68 17.90
N LYS A 17 3.25 -13.69 17.36
CA LYS A 17 4.49 -14.22 17.98
C LYS A 17 5.54 -13.10 18.01
N PRO A 18 6.44 -13.10 19.01
CA PRO A 18 7.54 -12.15 19.04
C PRO A 18 8.31 -12.13 17.72
N ALA A 19 8.63 -10.94 17.24
CA ALA A 19 9.44 -10.79 16.04
C ALA A 19 10.79 -11.48 16.25
N LYS A 20 11.24 -12.25 15.25
CA LYS A 20 12.58 -12.81 15.25
C LYS A 20 13.52 -11.76 14.66
N ASP A 21 14.59 -11.46 15.37
CA ASP A 21 15.69 -10.70 14.81
C ASP A 21 16.37 -11.53 13.71
N VAL A 22 16.34 -11.02 12.49
CA VAL A 22 16.95 -11.66 11.32
C VAL A 22 18.35 -11.13 11.03
N GLY A 23 18.90 -10.25 11.87
CA GLY A 23 20.27 -9.73 11.78
C GLY A 23 20.54 -8.91 10.50
N LEU A 24 19.55 -8.19 9.99
CA LEU A 24 19.73 -7.35 8.81
C LEU A 24 20.70 -6.21 9.09
N ASN A 25 21.58 -5.93 8.11
CA ASN A 25 22.49 -4.79 8.19
C ASN A 25 21.69 -3.47 8.20
N PRO A 26 21.87 -2.61 9.23
CA PRO A 26 21.12 -1.35 9.34
C PRO A 26 21.26 -0.42 8.12
N ASN A 27 22.44 -0.42 7.46
CA ASN A 27 22.65 0.38 6.26
C ASN A 27 21.78 -0.12 5.08
N ASN A 28 21.64 -1.45 4.94
CA ASN A 28 20.79 -2.01 3.89
C ASN A 28 19.31 -1.69 4.17
N ILE A 29 18.89 -1.75 5.44
CA ILE A 29 17.53 -1.35 5.84
C ILE A 29 17.28 0.11 5.46
N ARG A 30 18.22 1.01 5.78
CA ARG A 30 18.11 2.44 5.45
C ARG A 30 17.99 2.68 3.94
N VAL A 31 18.82 2.03 3.13
CA VAL A 31 18.76 2.16 1.67
C VAL A 31 17.40 1.70 1.12
N VAL A 32 16.84 0.60 1.64
CA VAL A 32 15.50 0.13 1.25
C VAL A 32 14.43 1.14 1.67
N GLN A 33 14.51 1.69 2.88
CA GLN A 33 13.55 2.68 3.38
C GLN A 33 13.61 3.97 2.55
N GLU A 34 14.80 4.45 2.19
CA GLU A 34 14.99 5.60 1.30
C GLU A 34 14.37 5.34 -0.08
N GLY A 35 14.59 4.15 -0.66
CA GLY A 35 13.96 3.76 -1.93
C GLY A 35 12.43 3.67 -1.86
N LEU A 36 11.86 3.23 -0.73
CA LEU A 36 10.41 3.25 -0.50
C LEU A 36 9.88 4.68 -0.36
N TYR A 37 10.66 5.57 0.26
CA TYR A 37 10.33 7.00 0.34
C TYR A 37 10.33 7.65 -1.04
N ASP A 38 11.34 7.42 -1.85
CA ASP A 38 11.44 7.94 -3.22
C ASP A 38 10.28 7.45 -4.09
N ALA A 39 9.88 6.20 -3.95
CA ALA A 39 8.76 5.64 -4.71
C ALA A 39 7.41 6.31 -4.42
N THR A 40 7.29 7.02 -3.29
CA THR A 40 6.06 7.72 -2.86
C THR A 40 6.17 9.24 -2.85
N HIS A 41 7.39 9.82 -2.95
CA HIS A 41 7.59 11.27 -2.81
C HIS A 41 8.43 11.89 -3.92
N ALA A 42 9.37 11.15 -4.53
CA ALA A 42 10.17 11.69 -5.63
C ALA A 42 9.30 11.90 -6.89
N SER A 43 9.63 12.91 -7.70
CA SER A 43 8.87 13.23 -8.92
C SER A 43 8.76 12.08 -9.93
N TYR A 44 9.68 11.12 -9.87
CA TYR A 44 9.68 9.89 -10.67
C TYR A 44 9.09 8.67 -9.93
N GLY A 45 8.61 8.87 -8.72
CA GLY A 45 8.08 7.78 -7.88
C GLY A 45 6.76 7.24 -8.41
N THR A 46 6.64 5.90 -8.45
CA THR A 46 5.50 5.20 -9.06
C THR A 46 4.15 5.43 -8.35
N SER A 47 4.15 6.00 -7.15
CA SER A 47 2.95 6.42 -6.41
C SER A 47 3.07 7.81 -5.78
N ALA A 48 4.02 8.63 -6.26
CA ALA A 48 4.23 9.99 -5.77
C ALA A 48 3.01 10.90 -6.00
N GLY A 49 2.30 10.74 -7.11
CA GLY A 49 1.05 11.47 -7.37
C GLY A 49 -0.06 11.19 -6.34
N ILE A 50 0.00 10.04 -5.66
CA ILE A 50 -1.01 9.64 -4.67
C ILE A 50 -0.58 10.07 -3.25
N PHE A 51 0.68 9.85 -2.88
CA PHE A 51 1.16 10.03 -1.49
C PHE A 51 2.00 11.28 -1.27
N GLY A 52 2.57 11.87 -2.33
CA GLY A 52 3.54 12.96 -2.21
C GLY A 52 3.00 14.23 -1.53
N SER A 53 1.69 14.47 -1.59
CA SER A 53 1.03 15.60 -0.89
C SER A 53 0.30 15.18 0.39
N PHE A 54 0.31 13.90 0.74
CA PHE A 54 -0.34 13.43 1.96
C PHE A 54 0.40 13.98 3.20
N PRO A 55 -0.30 14.55 4.20
CA PRO A 55 0.36 15.28 5.30
C PRO A 55 1.19 14.41 6.25
N ILE A 56 1.04 13.10 6.15
CA ILE A 56 1.81 12.13 6.93
C ILE A 56 2.70 11.35 5.96
N PRO A 57 4.02 11.31 6.12
CA PRO A 57 4.91 10.60 5.21
C PRO A 57 4.60 9.09 5.20
N ILE A 58 4.00 8.63 4.11
CA ILE A 58 3.71 7.22 3.85
C ILE A 58 4.75 6.71 2.85
N VAL A 59 5.34 5.58 3.13
CA VAL A 59 6.33 4.95 2.25
C VAL A 59 5.87 3.58 1.80
N GLY A 60 6.16 3.24 0.55
CA GLY A 60 5.68 1.99 -0.01
C GLY A 60 6.07 1.78 -1.46
N LYS A 61 5.61 0.69 -2.02
CA LYS A 61 5.90 0.30 -3.40
C LYS A 61 4.70 -0.28 -4.10
N THR A 62 4.53 0.13 -5.35
CA THR A 62 3.60 -0.47 -6.30
C THR A 62 4.12 -1.82 -6.79
N GLY A 63 3.20 -2.69 -7.19
CA GLY A 63 3.49 -3.91 -7.91
C GLY A 63 2.42 -4.16 -8.97
N THR A 64 2.82 -4.78 -10.06
CA THR A 64 1.93 -5.30 -11.10
C THR A 64 2.36 -6.72 -11.39
N ALA A 65 1.46 -7.68 -11.22
CA ALA A 65 1.77 -9.09 -11.38
C ALA A 65 0.81 -9.72 -12.39
N GLU A 66 1.34 -10.23 -13.48
CA GLU A 66 0.55 -10.95 -14.47
C GLU A 66 0.04 -12.28 -13.91
N LYS A 67 -1.24 -12.55 -14.16
CA LYS A 67 -1.90 -13.82 -13.84
C LYS A 67 -2.70 -14.28 -15.02
N TYR A 68 -2.54 -15.56 -15.40
CA TYR A 68 -3.39 -16.17 -16.41
C TYR A 68 -4.78 -16.42 -15.83
N VAL A 69 -5.80 -15.89 -16.48
CA VAL A 69 -7.20 -16.03 -16.06
C VAL A 69 -8.03 -16.70 -17.17
N THR A 70 -9.02 -17.46 -16.74
CA THR A 70 -10.04 -18.02 -17.62
C THR A 70 -11.40 -17.55 -17.11
N LEU A 71 -12.01 -16.65 -17.85
CA LEU A 71 -13.35 -16.12 -17.60
C LEU A 71 -14.30 -16.59 -18.71
N PRO A 72 -15.62 -16.51 -18.56
CA PRO A 72 -16.57 -17.00 -19.55
C PRO A 72 -16.34 -16.47 -20.98
N ASN A 73 -15.87 -15.21 -21.09
CA ASN A 73 -15.67 -14.54 -22.38
C ASN A 73 -14.23 -14.04 -22.61
N TYR A 74 -13.28 -14.46 -21.76
CA TYR A 74 -11.90 -14.02 -21.85
C TYR A 74 -10.95 -15.10 -21.30
N GLN A 75 -9.88 -15.36 -22.07
CA GLN A 75 -8.80 -16.21 -21.61
C GLN A 75 -7.46 -15.55 -21.97
N GLY A 76 -6.63 -15.31 -20.98
CA GLY A 76 -5.34 -14.63 -21.20
C GLY A 76 -4.73 -14.09 -19.91
N LEU A 77 -3.68 -13.28 -20.07
CA LEU A 77 -3.01 -12.62 -18.96
C LEU A 77 -3.81 -11.40 -18.52
N GLN A 78 -3.93 -11.25 -17.21
CA GLN A 78 -4.50 -10.07 -16.55
C GLN A 78 -3.58 -9.61 -15.45
N ASP A 79 -3.43 -8.29 -15.32
CA ASP A 79 -2.59 -7.69 -14.31
C ASP A 79 -3.31 -7.59 -12.97
N GLN A 80 -2.63 -8.07 -11.92
CA GLN A 80 -3.02 -7.82 -10.55
C GLN A 80 -2.31 -6.57 -10.04
N ALA A 81 -3.08 -5.57 -9.66
CA ALA A 81 -2.55 -4.33 -9.09
C ALA A 81 -2.20 -4.53 -7.61
N TRP A 82 -0.99 -4.17 -7.23
CA TRP A 82 -0.50 -4.22 -5.85
C TRP A 82 0.02 -2.87 -5.39
N TRP A 83 -0.18 -2.59 -4.12
CA TRP A 83 0.54 -1.57 -3.39
C TRP A 83 0.72 -2.02 -1.95
N CYS A 84 1.95 -1.96 -1.42
CA CYS A 84 2.24 -2.23 -0.02
C CYS A 84 3.13 -1.13 0.54
N GLY A 85 2.84 -0.70 1.76
CA GLY A 85 3.64 0.31 2.44
C GLY A 85 3.23 0.51 3.89
N TYR A 86 3.86 1.47 4.53
CA TYR A 86 3.64 1.78 5.95
C TYR A 86 3.72 3.28 6.23
N GLY A 87 3.21 3.68 7.36
CA GLY A 87 3.32 5.04 7.88
C GLY A 87 3.07 5.18 9.37
N PRO A 88 3.50 6.30 9.95
CA PRO A 88 4.43 7.30 9.42
C PRO A 88 5.83 6.72 9.12
N TYR A 89 6.62 7.37 8.25
CA TYR A 89 7.97 6.93 7.87
C TYR A 89 8.89 6.70 9.06
N ASP A 90 9.00 7.71 9.93
CA ASP A 90 9.95 7.69 11.05
C ASP A 90 9.50 6.79 12.21
N LYS A 91 8.19 6.63 12.40
CA LYS A 91 7.62 5.84 13.50
C LYS A 91 6.41 5.06 13.02
N PRO A 92 6.63 3.94 12.32
CA PRO A 92 5.56 3.17 11.73
C PRO A 92 4.52 2.68 12.75
N SER A 93 3.25 2.93 12.46
CA SER A 93 2.12 2.48 13.28
C SER A 93 1.07 1.68 12.49
N LEU A 94 1.10 1.78 11.16
CA LEU A 94 0.21 1.04 10.27
C LEU A 94 0.96 0.55 9.04
N VAL A 95 0.73 -0.72 8.68
CA VAL A 95 1.10 -1.31 7.39
C VAL A 95 -0.17 -1.58 6.60
N VAL A 96 -0.19 -1.21 5.33
CA VAL A 96 -1.29 -1.48 4.41
C VAL A 96 -0.74 -2.20 3.19
N CYS A 97 -1.38 -3.30 2.80
CA CYS A 97 -1.19 -3.94 1.51
C CYS A 97 -2.56 -4.05 0.83
N ALA A 98 -2.68 -3.46 -0.35
CA ALA A 98 -3.85 -3.55 -1.21
C ALA A 98 -3.54 -4.38 -2.43
N MET A 99 -4.44 -5.28 -2.79
CA MET A 99 -4.37 -6.08 -4.00
C MET A 99 -5.72 -6.05 -4.70
N ILE A 100 -5.72 -5.73 -5.97
CA ILE A 100 -6.92 -5.68 -6.80
C ILE A 100 -6.73 -6.65 -7.97
N GLU A 101 -7.55 -7.70 -7.99
CA GLU A 101 -7.53 -8.67 -9.08
C GLU A 101 -7.99 -8.02 -10.38
N ASN A 102 -7.26 -8.30 -11.46
CA ASN A 102 -7.52 -7.75 -12.79
C ASN A 102 -7.58 -6.21 -12.80
N GLY A 103 -6.83 -5.57 -11.88
CA GLY A 103 -6.88 -4.14 -11.65
C GLY A 103 -5.91 -3.32 -12.51
N GLY A 104 -5.06 -3.96 -13.31
CA GLY A 104 -4.03 -3.25 -14.06
C GLY A 104 -2.88 -2.75 -13.18
N HIS A 105 -2.50 -1.47 -13.32
CA HIS A 105 -1.32 -0.93 -12.65
C HIS A 105 -1.54 -0.56 -11.18
N GLY A 106 -0.61 -1.02 -10.32
CA GLY A 106 -0.70 -0.84 -8.88
C GLY A 106 -0.75 0.62 -8.42
N GLY A 107 -0.01 1.52 -9.08
CA GLY A 107 0.00 2.95 -8.77
C GLY A 107 -1.34 3.64 -9.05
N VAL A 108 -2.09 3.16 -10.05
CA VAL A 108 -3.37 3.76 -10.47
C VAL A 108 -4.55 3.23 -9.67
N VAL A 109 -4.55 1.94 -9.31
CA VAL A 109 -5.72 1.28 -8.73
C VAL A 109 -5.49 0.90 -7.25
N ALA A 110 -4.37 0.26 -6.92
CA ALA A 110 -4.13 -0.22 -5.56
C ALA A 110 -3.65 0.89 -4.59
N ALA A 111 -2.84 1.84 -5.07
CA ALA A 111 -2.35 2.95 -4.27
C ALA A 111 -3.47 3.86 -3.74
N PRO A 112 -4.48 4.28 -4.52
CA PRO A 112 -5.61 5.05 -4.01
C PRO A 112 -6.42 4.32 -2.93
N VAL A 113 -6.59 3.00 -3.07
CA VAL A 113 -7.27 2.19 -2.04
C VAL A 113 -6.47 2.19 -0.74
N ALA A 114 -5.15 1.99 -0.81
CA ALA A 114 -4.28 2.08 0.35
C ALA A 114 -4.32 3.47 1.00
N LEU A 115 -4.34 4.54 0.20
CA LEU A 115 -4.47 5.91 0.70
C LEU A 115 -5.74 6.11 1.54
N GLN A 116 -6.90 5.62 1.08
CA GLN A 116 -8.15 5.73 1.84
C GLN A 116 -8.06 5.05 3.23
N VAL A 117 -7.33 3.94 3.33
CA VAL A 117 -7.09 3.27 4.62
C VAL A 117 -6.24 4.15 5.54
N PHE A 118 -5.16 4.75 5.03
CA PHE A 118 -4.33 5.69 5.80
C PHE A 118 -5.11 6.94 6.22
N GLN A 119 -5.89 7.54 5.31
CA GLN A 119 -6.78 8.66 5.61
C GLN A 119 -7.69 8.35 6.81
N LYS A 120 -8.38 7.22 6.74
CA LYS A 120 -9.32 6.81 7.79
C LYS A 120 -8.62 6.53 9.11
N PHE A 121 -7.48 5.86 9.07
CA PHE A 121 -6.71 5.50 10.27
C PHE A 121 -6.13 6.71 10.98
N PHE A 122 -5.57 7.66 10.23
CA PHE A 122 -4.94 8.86 10.77
C PHE A 122 -5.92 10.04 10.94
N GLY A 123 -7.16 9.91 10.53
CA GLY A 123 -8.16 10.97 10.62
C GLY A 123 -7.88 12.17 9.70
N VAL A 124 -7.22 11.94 8.57
CA VAL A 124 -6.90 13.00 7.60
C VAL A 124 -8.09 13.23 6.68
N ASP A 125 -8.55 14.49 6.63
CA ASP A 125 -9.62 14.89 5.71
C ASP A 125 -9.10 14.89 4.25
N PRO A 126 -9.77 14.17 3.32
CA PRO A 126 -9.41 14.17 1.91
C PRO A 126 -9.35 15.56 1.25
N SER A 127 -10.13 16.53 1.76
CA SER A 127 -10.13 17.91 1.25
C SER A 127 -8.91 18.74 1.67
N SER A 128 -8.12 18.24 2.63
CA SER A 128 -6.97 18.98 3.19
C SER A 128 -5.69 18.91 2.33
N TYR A 129 -5.68 18.12 1.27
CA TYR A 129 -4.53 17.96 0.37
C TYR A 129 -4.99 17.56 -1.03
N SER A 130 -4.12 17.77 -2.03
CA SER A 130 -4.42 17.43 -3.42
C SER A 130 -3.68 16.16 -3.82
N ALA A 131 -4.38 15.03 -3.89
CA ALA A 131 -3.84 13.84 -4.53
C ALA A 131 -4.01 13.98 -6.05
N ALA A 132 -2.90 14.12 -6.76
CA ALA A 132 -2.94 14.10 -8.23
C ALA A 132 -3.11 12.64 -8.67
N VAL A 133 -4.30 12.31 -9.17
CA VAL A 133 -4.47 11.06 -9.95
C VAL A 133 -3.79 11.32 -11.30
N THR A 134 -2.51 10.97 -11.41
CA THR A 134 -1.84 10.99 -12.70
C THR A 134 -2.31 9.74 -13.47
N ASN A 135 -3.20 9.96 -14.44
CA ASN A 135 -3.40 9.02 -15.53
C ASN A 135 -2.12 9.05 -16.37
N SER A 136 -1.14 8.26 -16.02
CA SER A 136 -0.03 7.95 -16.92
C SER A 136 -0.42 6.70 -17.68
N ASP A 137 -0.81 6.90 -18.94
CA ASP A 137 -0.95 5.87 -19.96
C ASP A 137 0.34 5.04 -20.12
#